data_3015c8902c01ce3e448b6593b1435221
#
_entry.id   3015c8902c01ce3e448b6593b1435221
#
_cell.length_a   1.000
_cell.length_b   1.000
_cell.length_c   1.000
_cell.angle_alpha   90.00
_cell.angle_beta   90.00
_cell.angle_gamma   90.00
#
_symmetry.space_group_name_H-M   'P 1'
#
loop_
_entity.id
_entity.type
_entity.pdbx_description
1 polymer ?
#
loop_
_entity_poly.entity_id
_entity_poly.type
_entity_poly.pdbx_seq_one_letter_code
_entity_poly.pdbx_strand_id
1 'polypeptide(L)'
;MTNLHEKYEVQNSLQSISEQDSFTAERYAQFARLLQKSAVTILDIGCNTGRGGLRLKQLNPNLTLVGLDCVQERLDALPECYARKVYGLSTEIPLEDQSMDAVVAGEFLEHLYPADVDRTLCEFQRVLRIGGRLLLTTPNPHYLRRKLTGVSIYGTSHLTQHFPKMLQLRLRMHGFSSVRLYGSGKVSRYLGYNFPVLSLYGSYLVQADKW
;
A
#
# COMPACT_ATOMS: atom_id res chain seq x y z
N MET A 1 -5.16 -29.40 -2.92
CA MET A 1 -5.59 -28.04 -2.55
C MET A 1 -4.46 -27.10 -2.93
N THR A 2 -4.71 -26.13 -3.79
CA THR A 2 -3.72 -25.13 -4.20
C THR A 2 -3.33 -24.30 -2.96
N ASN A 3 -2.04 -24.16 -2.71
CA ASN A 3 -1.54 -23.35 -1.59
C ASN A 3 -1.95 -21.88 -1.78
N LEU A 4 -2.19 -21.15 -0.70
CA LEU A 4 -2.57 -19.73 -0.73
C LEU A 4 -1.54 -18.88 -1.50
N HIS A 5 -0.27 -19.20 -1.35
CA HIS A 5 0.84 -18.55 -2.06
C HIS A 5 0.70 -18.72 -3.58
N GLU A 6 0.52 -19.94 -4.05
CA GLU A 6 0.30 -20.25 -5.46
C GLU A 6 -0.88 -19.47 -6.06
N LYS A 7 -1.98 -19.32 -5.31
CA LYS A 7 -3.15 -18.55 -5.77
C LYS A 7 -2.81 -17.09 -6.00
N TYR A 8 -2.10 -16.46 -5.06
CA TYR A 8 -1.70 -15.06 -5.20
C TYR A 8 -0.63 -14.87 -6.27
N GLU A 9 0.33 -15.77 -6.38
CA GLU A 9 1.36 -15.74 -7.41
C GLU A 9 0.75 -15.81 -8.81
N VAL A 10 -0.12 -16.80 -9.07
CA VAL A 10 -0.83 -16.93 -10.35
C VAL A 10 -1.69 -15.70 -10.65
N GLN A 11 -2.47 -15.24 -9.67
CA GLN A 11 -3.32 -14.04 -9.85
C GLN A 11 -2.49 -12.80 -10.19
N ASN A 12 -1.35 -12.62 -9.56
CA ASN A 12 -0.51 -11.43 -9.74
C ASN A 12 0.42 -11.54 -10.95
N SER A 13 0.92 -12.72 -11.31
CA SER A 13 1.76 -12.91 -12.50
C SER A 13 1.00 -12.64 -13.80
N LEU A 14 -0.30 -12.93 -13.85
CA LEU A 14 -1.17 -12.67 -14.99
C LEU A 14 -1.55 -11.19 -15.17
N GLN A 15 -1.26 -10.34 -14.19
CA GLN A 15 -1.55 -8.91 -14.29
C GLN A 15 -0.50 -8.22 -15.15
N SER A 16 -0.94 -7.58 -16.23
CA SER A 16 -0.08 -6.68 -17.00
C SER A 16 0.33 -5.51 -16.11
N ILE A 17 1.62 -5.38 -15.88
CA ILE A 17 2.19 -4.26 -15.12
C ILE A 17 2.09 -3.05 -16.03
N SER A 18 1.27 -2.07 -15.66
CA SER A 18 1.27 -0.78 -16.35
C SER A 18 2.53 -0.01 -15.97
N GLU A 19 3.60 -0.18 -16.73
CA GLU A 19 4.83 0.61 -16.56
C GLU A 19 4.61 2.11 -16.80
N GLN A 20 3.51 2.48 -17.45
CA GLN A 20 3.14 3.86 -17.75
C GLN A 20 2.28 4.52 -16.67
N ASP A 21 1.97 3.83 -15.56
CA ASP A 21 1.19 4.43 -14.48
C ASP A 21 1.96 5.57 -13.81
N SER A 22 1.67 6.80 -14.25
CA SER A 22 2.23 8.02 -13.67
C SER A 22 1.79 8.28 -12.23
N PHE A 23 0.80 7.53 -11.71
CA PHE A 23 0.28 7.72 -10.35
C PHE A 23 1.14 7.05 -9.29
N THR A 24 1.90 6.01 -9.62
CA THR A 24 2.83 5.37 -8.68
C THR A 24 3.82 6.38 -8.12
N ALA A 25 4.51 7.14 -8.97
CA ALA A 25 5.47 8.13 -8.51
C ALA A 25 4.86 9.22 -7.62
N GLU A 26 3.62 9.65 -7.93
CA GLU A 26 2.90 10.67 -7.15
C GLU A 26 2.43 10.11 -5.80
N ARG A 27 1.89 8.90 -5.79
CA ARG A 27 1.48 8.18 -4.58
C ARG A 27 2.64 8.03 -3.61
N TYR A 28 3.79 7.59 -4.08
CA TYR A 28 4.98 7.43 -3.25
C TYR A 28 5.60 8.77 -2.84
N ALA A 29 5.42 9.83 -3.63
CA ALA A 29 5.75 11.18 -3.18
C ALA A 29 4.82 11.66 -2.05
N GLN A 30 3.55 11.26 -2.04
CA GLN A 30 2.64 11.50 -0.92
C GLN A 30 3.09 10.72 0.32
N PHE A 31 3.47 9.43 0.17
CA PHE A 31 4.03 8.65 1.27
C PHE A 31 5.27 9.33 1.84
N ALA A 32 6.23 9.74 1.02
CA ALA A 32 7.45 10.41 1.47
C ALA A 32 7.19 11.65 2.33
N ARG A 33 6.16 12.43 2.00
CA ARG A 33 5.76 13.62 2.78
C ARG A 33 5.13 13.28 4.13
N LEU A 34 4.53 12.10 4.25
CA LEU A 34 3.83 11.65 5.45
C LEU A 34 4.68 10.70 6.31
N LEU A 35 5.82 10.22 5.81
CA LEU A 35 6.79 9.49 6.62
C LEU A 35 7.27 10.35 7.79
N GLN A 36 7.51 9.70 8.92
CA GLN A 36 8.13 10.36 10.06
C GLN A 36 9.59 10.72 9.71
N LYS A 37 10.07 11.86 10.20
CA LYS A 37 11.45 12.30 9.94
C LYS A 37 12.50 11.32 10.47
N SER A 38 12.17 10.58 11.53
CA SER A 38 13.00 9.54 12.13
C SER A 38 12.94 8.19 11.42
N ALA A 39 12.02 8.00 10.48
CA ALA A 39 11.87 6.72 9.78
C ALA A 39 13.07 6.47 8.86
N VAL A 40 13.70 5.31 9.03
CA VAL A 40 14.86 4.88 8.24
C VAL A 40 14.53 3.62 7.45
N THR A 41 13.93 2.61 8.08
CA THR A 41 13.66 1.29 7.49
C THR A 41 12.20 1.19 7.06
N ILE A 42 11.97 1.08 5.76
CA ILE A 42 10.64 1.09 5.14
C ILE A 42 10.36 -0.26 4.49
N LEU A 43 9.24 -0.88 4.83
CA LEU A 43 8.72 -2.05 4.13
C LEU A 43 7.75 -1.61 3.05
N ASP A 44 8.06 -1.95 1.80
CA ASP A 44 7.25 -1.70 0.62
C ASP A 44 6.50 -2.98 0.24
N ILE A 45 5.20 -3.01 0.50
CA ILE A 45 4.32 -4.18 0.31
C ILE A 45 3.75 -4.19 -1.10
N GLY A 46 3.87 -5.34 -1.78
CA GLY A 46 3.52 -5.45 -3.18
C GLY A 46 4.40 -4.51 -4.02
N CYS A 47 5.71 -4.55 -3.75
CA CYS A 47 6.67 -3.60 -4.32
C CYS A 47 6.79 -3.68 -5.84
N ASN A 48 6.28 -4.77 -6.44
CA ASN A 48 6.24 -4.99 -7.88
C ASN A 48 7.62 -4.77 -8.53
N THR A 49 7.76 -3.96 -9.57
CA THR A 49 9.04 -3.62 -10.22
C THR A 49 9.87 -2.57 -9.49
N GLY A 50 9.48 -2.17 -8.28
CA GLY A 50 10.24 -1.25 -7.42
C GLY A 50 10.14 0.24 -7.79
N ARG A 51 9.26 0.64 -8.72
CA ARG A 51 9.10 2.05 -9.15
C ARG A 51 8.72 2.98 -7.98
N GLY A 52 7.92 2.47 -7.05
CA GLY A 52 7.53 3.21 -5.85
C GLY A 52 8.71 3.46 -4.93
N GLY A 53 9.45 2.42 -4.58
CA GLY A 53 10.63 2.55 -3.73
C GLY A 53 11.74 3.39 -4.35
N LEU A 54 11.95 3.28 -5.67
CA LEU A 54 12.86 4.17 -6.38
C LEU A 54 12.48 5.64 -6.18
N ARG A 55 11.17 5.95 -6.22
CA ARG A 55 10.68 7.31 -5.94
C ARG A 55 10.92 7.74 -4.50
N LEU A 56 10.75 6.85 -3.52
CA LEU A 56 11.10 7.15 -2.12
C LEU A 56 12.57 7.47 -1.96
N LYS A 57 13.46 6.67 -2.56
CA LYS A 57 14.92 6.89 -2.52
C LYS A 57 15.35 8.20 -3.18
N GLN A 58 14.72 8.58 -4.29
CA GLN A 58 14.96 9.87 -4.94
C GLN A 58 14.63 11.06 -4.03
N LEU A 59 13.57 10.94 -3.22
CA LEU A 59 13.11 11.99 -2.31
C LEU A 59 13.83 11.97 -0.96
N ASN A 60 14.26 10.80 -0.50
CA ASN A 60 15.05 10.63 0.71
C ASN A 60 16.08 9.49 0.51
N PRO A 61 17.32 9.80 0.13
CA PRO A 61 18.37 8.79 -0.11
C PRO A 61 18.75 7.97 1.13
N ASN A 62 18.44 8.45 2.33
CA ASN A 62 18.84 7.79 3.58
C ASN A 62 17.91 6.63 3.96
N LEU A 63 16.79 6.43 3.27
CA LEU A 63 15.87 5.32 3.55
C LEU A 63 16.51 3.97 3.22
N THR A 64 16.33 3.00 4.08
CA THR A 64 16.60 1.58 3.83
C THR A 64 15.30 0.92 3.40
N LEU A 65 15.24 0.47 2.14
CA LEU A 65 14.05 -0.14 1.59
C LEU A 65 14.10 -1.66 1.66
N VAL A 66 13.02 -2.26 2.15
CA VAL A 66 12.76 -3.69 2.12
C VAL A 66 11.55 -3.89 1.21
N GLY A 67 11.69 -4.63 0.11
CA GLY A 67 10.60 -4.92 -0.81
C GLY A 67 10.01 -6.29 -0.54
N LEU A 68 8.68 -6.39 -0.42
CA LEU A 68 7.96 -7.67 -0.34
C LEU A 68 7.02 -7.83 -1.53
N ASP A 69 7.13 -8.95 -2.22
CA ASP A 69 6.19 -9.38 -3.27
C ASP A 69 6.04 -10.91 -3.26
N CYS A 70 4.92 -11.39 -3.77
CA CYS A 70 4.65 -12.82 -3.91
C CYS A 70 5.04 -13.38 -5.29
N VAL A 71 5.60 -12.57 -6.16
CA VAL A 71 6.07 -12.95 -7.51
C VAL A 71 7.59 -12.81 -7.55
N GLN A 72 8.30 -13.94 -7.65
CA GLN A 72 9.77 -13.97 -7.59
C GLN A 72 10.43 -13.14 -8.70
N GLU A 73 9.93 -13.22 -9.92
CA GLU A 73 10.47 -12.49 -11.07
C GLU A 73 10.45 -10.97 -10.88
N ARG A 74 9.46 -10.45 -10.13
CA ARG A 74 9.39 -9.03 -9.78
C ARG A 74 10.48 -8.65 -8.80
N LEU A 75 10.72 -9.50 -7.81
CA LEU A 75 11.80 -9.30 -6.84
C LEU A 75 13.18 -9.35 -7.50
N ASP A 76 13.37 -10.26 -8.45
CA ASP A 76 14.63 -10.36 -9.19
C ASP A 76 14.91 -9.09 -10.00
N ALA A 77 13.86 -8.48 -10.55
CA ALA A 77 13.91 -7.24 -11.31
C ALA A 77 13.97 -5.95 -10.45
N LEU A 78 13.91 -6.05 -9.11
CA LEU A 78 13.95 -4.88 -8.24
C LEU A 78 15.27 -4.12 -8.38
N PRO A 79 15.23 -2.78 -8.45
CA PRO A 79 16.44 -1.96 -8.51
C PRO A 79 17.28 -2.09 -7.25
N GLU A 80 18.60 -1.80 -7.39
CA GLU A 80 19.59 -1.91 -6.29
C GLU A 80 19.31 -1.00 -5.08
N CYS A 81 18.39 -0.08 -5.21
CA CYS A 81 17.98 0.77 -4.09
C CYS A 81 17.22 0.02 -2.98
N TYR A 82 16.77 -1.21 -3.24
CA TYR A 82 16.22 -2.09 -2.20
C TYR A 82 17.35 -2.87 -1.52
N ALA A 83 17.55 -2.60 -0.23
CA ALA A 83 18.56 -3.27 0.59
C ALA A 83 18.22 -4.74 0.85
N ARG A 84 16.93 -5.09 0.84
CA ARG A 84 16.45 -6.48 1.03
C ARG A 84 15.23 -6.73 0.15
N LYS A 85 15.23 -7.90 -0.47
CA LYS A 85 14.13 -8.44 -1.28
C LYS A 85 13.54 -9.63 -0.53
N VAL A 86 12.23 -9.61 -0.32
CA VAL A 86 11.52 -10.60 0.51
C VAL A 86 10.41 -11.24 -0.29
N TYR A 87 10.57 -12.53 -0.59
CA TYR A 87 9.53 -13.33 -1.20
C TYR A 87 8.55 -13.81 -0.14
N GLY A 88 7.28 -13.51 -0.29
CA GLY A 88 6.27 -13.89 0.70
C GLY A 88 4.93 -13.21 0.51
N LEU A 89 3.99 -13.60 1.38
CA LEU A 89 2.65 -13.02 1.44
C LEU A 89 2.57 -11.96 2.54
N SER A 90 1.69 -10.99 2.34
CA SER A 90 1.36 -10.00 3.38
C SER A 90 0.62 -10.58 4.58
N THR A 91 0.06 -11.78 4.44
CA THR A 91 -0.63 -12.51 5.52
C THR A 91 0.31 -13.26 6.45
N GLU A 92 1.60 -13.38 6.07
CA GLU A 92 2.66 -14.05 6.84
C GLU A 92 4.00 -13.45 6.38
N ILE A 93 4.29 -12.24 6.85
CA ILE A 93 5.49 -11.50 6.44
C ILE A 93 6.73 -12.13 7.09
N PRO A 94 7.71 -12.64 6.29
CA PRO A 94 8.89 -13.31 6.84
C PRO A 94 9.94 -12.28 7.33
N LEU A 95 9.52 -11.42 8.24
CA LEU A 95 10.32 -10.42 8.93
C LEU A 95 10.03 -10.48 10.43
N GLU A 96 11.00 -10.05 11.21
CA GLU A 96 10.91 -9.99 12.67
C GLU A 96 9.87 -8.96 13.14
N ASP A 97 9.32 -9.19 14.33
CA ASP A 97 8.45 -8.24 15.01
C ASP A 97 9.19 -6.91 15.22
N GLN A 98 8.46 -5.81 15.11
CA GLN A 98 8.98 -4.47 15.40
C GLN A 98 10.30 -4.14 14.70
N SER A 99 10.46 -4.59 13.46
CA SER A 99 11.68 -4.39 12.67
C SER A 99 11.60 -3.21 11.69
N MET A 100 10.39 -2.68 11.43
CA MET A 100 10.14 -1.64 10.43
C MET A 100 9.72 -0.33 11.07
N ASP A 101 10.26 0.80 10.60
CA ASP A 101 9.84 2.14 11.02
C ASP A 101 8.55 2.57 10.32
N ALA A 102 8.38 2.14 9.05
CA ALA A 102 7.13 2.33 8.33
C ALA A 102 6.83 1.17 7.39
N VAL A 103 5.54 0.97 7.14
CA VAL A 103 5.00 0.10 6.08
C VAL A 103 4.30 0.99 5.06
N VAL A 104 4.62 0.83 3.78
CA VAL A 104 3.93 1.47 2.67
C VAL A 104 3.27 0.42 1.79
N ALA A 105 2.02 0.66 1.36
CA ALA A 105 1.24 -0.26 0.54
C ALA A 105 0.40 0.55 -0.48
N GLY A 106 0.87 0.62 -1.71
CA GLY A 106 0.25 1.44 -2.75
C GLY A 106 -0.73 0.67 -3.62
N GLU A 107 -2.05 0.91 -3.50
CA GLU A 107 -3.11 0.18 -4.24
C GLU A 107 -2.92 -1.34 -4.04
N PHE A 108 -2.96 -1.79 -2.80
CA PHE A 108 -2.61 -3.16 -2.44
C PHE A 108 -3.78 -3.95 -1.86
N LEU A 109 -4.50 -3.38 -0.85
CA LEU A 109 -5.52 -4.14 -0.10
C LEU A 109 -6.66 -4.65 -0.98
N GLU A 110 -7.00 -3.97 -2.06
CA GLU A 110 -8.04 -4.34 -3.00
C GLU A 110 -7.75 -5.64 -3.75
N HIS A 111 -6.49 -6.06 -3.81
CA HIS A 111 -6.04 -7.30 -4.44
C HIS A 111 -6.11 -8.52 -3.52
N LEU A 112 -6.43 -8.32 -2.25
CA LEU A 112 -6.53 -9.40 -1.26
C LEU A 112 -7.92 -10.06 -1.27
N TYR A 113 -7.95 -11.36 -1.01
CA TYR A 113 -9.20 -12.03 -0.65
C TYR A 113 -9.76 -11.45 0.65
N PRO A 114 -11.09 -11.38 0.80
CA PRO A 114 -11.71 -10.78 1.99
C PRO A 114 -11.20 -11.35 3.33
N ALA A 115 -10.94 -12.67 3.37
CA ALA A 115 -10.43 -13.36 4.56
C ALA A 115 -8.98 -12.98 4.94
N ASP A 116 -8.20 -12.48 3.97
CA ASP A 116 -6.78 -12.20 4.16
C ASP A 116 -6.49 -10.75 4.58
N VAL A 117 -7.48 -9.87 4.46
CA VAL A 117 -7.31 -8.45 4.81
C VAL A 117 -6.95 -8.28 6.28
N ASP A 118 -7.67 -8.94 7.20
CA ASP A 118 -7.40 -8.82 8.64
C ASP A 118 -6.05 -9.42 9.03
N ARG A 119 -5.68 -10.56 8.43
CA ARG A 119 -4.35 -11.18 8.63
C ARG A 119 -3.25 -10.22 8.20
N THR A 120 -3.40 -9.59 7.03
CA THR A 120 -2.45 -8.59 6.52
C THR A 120 -2.32 -7.40 7.46
N LEU A 121 -3.44 -6.88 7.99
CA LEU A 121 -3.40 -5.76 8.94
C LEU A 121 -2.73 -6.15 10.27
N CYS A 122 -2.93 -7.39 10.75
CA CYS A 122 -2.20 -7.94 11.89
C CYS A 122 -0.69 -7.97 11.63
N GLU A 123 -0.28 -8.46 10.45
CA GLU A 123 1.13 -8.51 10.09
C GLU A 123 1.77 -7.13 9.94
N PHE A 124 1.06 -6.16 9.35
CA PHE A 124 1.53 -4.77 9.31
C PHE A 124 1.76 -4.22 10.72
N GLN A 125 0.81 -4.49 11.62
CA GLN A 125 0.93 -4.09 13.01
C GLN A 125 2.09 -4.83 13.71
N ARG A 126 2.31 -6.12 13.44
CA ARG A 126 3.38 -6.91 14.04
C ARG A 126 4.77 -6.41 13.65
N VAL A 127 5.02 -6.21 12.34
CA VAL A 127 6.34 -5.81 11.85
C VAL A 127 6.70 -4.36 12.13
N LEU A 128 5.73 -3.48 12.31
CA LEU A 128 5.98 -2.10 12.69
C LEU A 128 6.53 -2.01 14.12
N ARG A 129 7.51 -1.14 14.34
CA ARG A 129 7.94 -0.73 15.67
C ARG A 129 6.85 0.03 16.39
N ILE A 130 6.91 0.08 17.72
CA ILE A 130 6.07 1.00 18.50
C ILE A 130 6.36 2.43 18.03
N GLY A 131 5.30 3.19 17.75
CA GLY A 131 5.40 4.50 17.14
C GLY A 131 5.63 4.48 15.61
N GLY A 132 5.77 3.32 15.00
CA GLY A 132 5.92 3.16 13.55
C GLY A 132 4.64 3.51 12.79
N ARG A 133 4.76 3.75 11.48
CA ARG A 133 3.68 4.30 10.64
C ARG A 133 3.30 3.39 9.48
N LEU A 134 2.01 3.18 9.31
CA LEU A 134 1.41 2.60 8.10
C LEU A 134 0.92 3.73 7.17
N LEU A 135 1.31 3.64 5.90
CA LEU A 135 0.80 4.47 4.82
C LEU A 135 0.29 3.56 3.71
N LEU A 136 -0.98 3.64 3.39
CA LEU A 136 -1.55 2.86 2.30
C LEU A 136 -2.49 3.68 1.43
N THR A 137 -2.61 3.28 0.16
CA THR A 137 -3.66 3.78 -0.72
C THR A 137 -4.52 2.65 -1.23
N THR A 138 -5.77 2.97 -1.56
CA THR A 138 -6.73 2.05 -2.18
C THR A 138 -7.76 2.85 -2.98
N PRO A 139 -8.40 2.28 -4.03
CA PRO A 139 -9.45 2.96 -4.79
C PRO A 139 -10.60 3.44 -3.91
N ASN A 140 -11.13 4.60 -4.23
CA ASN A 140 -12.21 5.21 -3.45
C ASN A 140 -13.60 4.79 -3.96
N PRO A 141 -14.37 3.98 -3.18
CA PRO A 141 -15.73 3.60 -3.57
C PRO A 141 -16.69 4.78 -3.68
N HIS A 142 -16.41 5.89 -2.98
CA HIS A 142 -17.22 7.10 -3.02
C HIS A 142 -16.82 8.08 -4.13
N TYR A 143 -15.89 7.74 -5.01
CA TYR A 143 -15.45 8.62 -6.09
C TYR A 143 -16.63 9.01 -7.00
N LEU A 144 -16.92 10.31 -7.06
CA LEU A 144 -18.11 10.87 -7.73
C LEU A 144 -18.17 10.45 -9.21
N ARG A 145 -17.06 10.50 -9.94
CA ARG A 145 -17.01 10.09 -11.34
C ARG A 145 -17.43 8.63 -11.52
N ARG A 146 -17.01 7.72 -10.64
CA ARG A 146 -17.43 6.29 -10.69
C ARG A 146 -18.93 6.16 -10.50
N LYS A 147 -19.49 6.90 -9.52
CA LYS A 147 -20.93 6.90 -9.28
C LYS A 147 -21.73 7.39 -10.49
N LEU A 148 -21.23 8.41 -11.18
CA LEU A 148 -21.88 8.97 -12.37
C LEU A 148 -21.74 8.08 -13.61
N THR A 149 -20.62 7.35 -13.74
CA THR A 149 -20.33 6.49 -14.91
C THR A 149 -20.73 5.03 -14.71
N GLY A 150 -21.15 4.63 -13.50
CA GLY A 150 -21.46 3.23 -13.17
C GLY A 150 -20.25 2.28 -13.17
N VAL A 151 -19.01 2.79 -13.29
CA VAL A 151 -17.80 1.97 -13.35
C VAL A 151 -17.52 1.35 -11.98
N SER A 152 -17.48 0.02 -11.92
CA SER A 152 -17.16 -0.73 -10.71
C SER A 152 -15.68 -0.59 -10.30
N ILE A 153 -15.39 -0.70 -9.00
CA ILE A 153 -14.04 -0.95 -8.49
C ILE A 153 -13.64 -2.40 -8.75
N TYR A 154 -14.59 -3.32 -8.58
CA TYR A 154 -14.36 -4.73 -8.85
C TYR A 154 -14.00 -4.95 -10.33
N GLY A 155 -12.98 -5.74 -10.54
CA GLY A 155 -12.47 -6.10 -11.86
C GLY A 155 -11.65 -7.39 -11.78
N THR A 156 -10.90 -7.69 -12.80
CA THR A 156 -10.11 -8.93 -12.89
C THR A 156 -9.09 -9.08 -11.76
N SER A 157 -8.61 -7.99 -11.18
CA SER A 157 -7.58 -7.97 -10.13
C SER A 157 -8.06 -7.41 -8.79
N HIS A 158 -9.17 -6.70 -8.74
CA HIS A 158 -9.70 -6.13 -7.49
C HIS A 158 -10.76 -7.05 -6.89
N LEU A 159 -10.41 -7.72 -5.81
CA LEU A 159 -11.23 -8.71 -5.11
C LEU A 159 -12.04 -8.10 -3.97
N THR A 160 -11.56 -6.97 -3.42
CA THR A 160 -12.22 -6.25 -2.32
C THR A 160 -12.33 -4.76 -2.62
N GLN A 161 -13.25 -4.10 -1.91
CA GLN A 161 -13.30 -2.65 -1.87
C GLN A 161 -13.35 -2.17 -0.42
N HIS A 162 -12.72 -1.04 -0.17
CA HIS A 162 -12.55 -0.51 1.17
C HIS A 162 -13.20 0.88 1.26
N PHE A 163 -14.27 0.99 2.06
CA PHE A 163 -14.91 2.28 2.34
C PHE A 163 -14.07 3.05 3.36
N PRO A 164 -13.78 4.35 3.15
CA PRO A 164 -12.85 5.10 3.99
C PRO A 164 -13.13 5.01 5.49
N LYS A 165 -14.38 5.24 5.93
CA LYS A 165 -14.76 5.14 7.34
C LYS A 165 -14.66 3.73 7.90
N MET A 166 -15.01 2.71 7.08
CA MET A 166 -14.93 1.32 7.50
C MET A 166 -13.48 0.85 7.63
N LEU A 167 -12.61 1.24 6.69
CA LEU A 167 -11.19 0.92 6.79
C LEU A 167 -10.54 1.63 7.99
N GLN A 168 -10.93 2.87 8.25
CA GLN A 168 -10.46 3.61 9.44
C GLN A 168 -10.85 2.89 10.74
N LEU A 169 -12.10 2.39 10.85
CA LEU A 169 -12.55 1.60 11.99
C LEU A 169 -11.78 0.28 12.09
N ARG A 170 -11.65 -0.44 10.97
CA ARG A 170 -10.94 -1.72 10.90
C ARG A 170 -9.49 -1.59 11.38
N LEU A 171 -8.78 -0.56 10.94
CA LEU A 171 -7.41 -0.28 11.41
C LEU A 171 -7.35 -0.03 12.93
N ARG A 172 -8.30 0.72 13.48
CA ARG A 172 -8.37 0.91 14.93
C ARG A 172 -8.59 -0.38 15.70
N MET A 173 -9.43 -1.30 15.17
CA MET A 173 -9.64 -2.63 15.76
C MET A 173 -8.38 -3.49 15.73
N HIS A 174 -7.47 -3.24 14.79
CA HIS A 174 -6.15 -3.88 14.71
C HIS A 174 -5.04 -3.14 15.47
N GLY A 175 -5.38 -2.22 16.39
CA GLY A 175 -4.41 -1.56 17.27
C GLY A 175 -3.70 -0.36 16.63
N PHE A 176 -4.18 0.15 15.49
CA PHE A 176 -3.66 1.40 14.94
C PHE A 176 -4.37 2.61 15.55
N SER A 177 -3.59 3.66 15.78
CA SER A 177 -4.07 4.94 16.29
C SER A 177 -3.91 6.04 15.25
N SER A 178 -4.34 7.25 15.58
CA SER A 178 -4.12 8.46 14.76
C SER A 178 -4.50 8.26 13.27
N VAL A 179 -5.54 7.47 13.00
CA VAL A 179 -5.91 7.12 11.62
C VAL A 179 -6.48 8.33 10.89
N ARG A 180 -5.73 8.84 9.92
CA ARG A 180 -6.08 10.00 9.10
C ARG A 180 -6.28 9.58 7.65
N LEU A 181 -7.18 10.29 6.95
CA LEU A 181 -7.52 10.04 5.55
C LEU A 181 -7.17 11.27 4.71
N TYR A 182 -6.60 11.02 3.53
CA TYR A 182 -6.20 12.04 2.56
C TYR A 182 -6.67 11.65 1.17
N GLY A 183 -6.84 12.62 0.29
CA GLY A 183 -7.10 12.36 -1.12
C GLY A 183 -5.86 11.86 -1.84
N SER A 184 -6.03 10.95 -2.82
CA SER A 184 -4.95 10.45 -3.67
C SER A 184 -5.41 10.29 -5.13
N GLY A 185 -4.45 10.18 -6.05
CA GLY A 185 -4.70 10.06 -7.48
C GLY A 185 -4.68 11.39 -8.23
N LYS A 186 -5.18 11.40 -9.48
CA LYS A 186 -5.08 12.56 -10.40
C LYS A 186 -5.45 13.90 -9.80
N VAL A 187 -6.54 13.93 -9.05
CA VAL A 187 -7.11 15.16 -8.51
C VAL A 187 -6.20 15.78 -7.45
N SER A 188 -5.38 14.99 -6.76
CA SER A 188 -4.44 15.51 -5.77
C SER A 188 -3.38 16.47 -6.35
N ARG A 189 -3.12 16.41 -7.66
CA ARG A 189 -2.24 17.37 -8.36
C ARG A 189 -2.78 18.79 -8.37
N TYR A 190 -4.10 18.93 -8.36
CA TYR A 190 -4.79 20.24 -8.50
C TYR A 190 -5.30 20.75 -7.16
N LEU A 191 -5.93 19.87 -6.36
CA LEU A 191 -6.55 20.25 -5.09
C LEU A 191 -5.65 19.99 -3.87
N GLY A 192 -4.45 19.37 -4.09
CA GLY A 192 -3.65 18.83 -2.98
C GLY A 192 -4.32 17.61 -2.35
N TYR A 193 -3.67 16.96 -1.41
CA TYR A 193 -4.17 15.75 -0.75
C TYR A 193 -5.00 16.04 0.52
N ASN A 194 -4.96 17.27 1.04
CA ASN A 194 -5.67 17.68 2.27
C ASN A 194 -7.05 18.29 2.02
N PHE A 195 -7.48 18.40 0.76
CA PHE A 195 -8.81 18.95 0.47
C PHE A 195 -9.89 18.02 1.04
N PRO A 196 -10.88 18.54 1.81
CA PRO A 196 -11.72 17.71 2.69
C PRO A 196 -12.76 16.84 1.98
N VAL A 197 -12.99 17.04 0.68
CA VAL A 197 -14.03 16.33 -0.07
C VAL A 197 -13.43 15.08 -0.73
N LEU A 198 -13.33 13.97 0.02
CA LEU A 198 -12.76 12.71 -0.48
C LEU A 198 -13.45 12.14 -1.73
N SER A 199 -14.73 12.41 -1.93
CA SER A 199 -15.48 11.92 -3.11
C SER A 199 -14.98 12.47 -4.44
N LEU A 200 -14.14 13.48 -4.45
CA LEU A 200 -13.49 14.01 -5.65
C LEU A 200 -12.24 13.21 -6.06
N TYR A 201 -11.72 12.36 -5.19
CA TYR A 201 -10.49 11.61 -5.44
C TYR A 201 -10.77 10.17 -5.88
N GLY A 202 -10.06 9.70 -6.91
CA GLY A 202 -10.18 8.32 -7.41
C GLY A 202 -9.67 7.27 -6.45
N SER A 203 -8.68 7.61 -5.64
CA SER A 203 -8.14 6.81 -4.53
C SER A 203 -8.04 7.68 -3.27
N TYR A 204 -7.90 7.05 -2.14
CA TYR A 204 -7.58 7.75 -0.89
C TYR A 204 -6.37 7.12 -0.21
N LEU A 205 -5.66 7.93 0.56
CA LEU A 205 -4.50 7.53 1.34
C LEU A 205 -4.89 7.48 2.82
N VAL A 206 -4.45 6.43 3.48
CA VAL A 206 -4.58 6.26 4.93
C VAL A 206 -3.20 6.38 5.56
N GLN A 207 -3.10 7.20 6.59
CA GLN A 207 -2.00 7.23 7.54
C GLN A 207 -2.52 6.67 8.87
N ALA A 208 -1.78 5.74 9.45
CA ALA A 208 -2.08 5.20 10.78
C ALA A 208 -0.79 4.94 11.54
N ASP A 209 -0.78 5.16 12.84
CA ASP A 209 0.40 4.97 13.68
C ASP A 209 0.18 3.76 14.62
N LYS A 210 1.22 2.93 14.83
CA LYS A 210 1.23 1.88 15.84
C LYS A 210 1.53 2.50 17.21
N TRP A 211 0.76 2.08 18.21
CA TRP A 211 1.03 2.40 19.62
C TRP A 211 1.98 1.41 20.24
#